data_b20ba10d87c6954a9249b25596cf72a2
#
_entry.id   b20ba10d87c6954a9249b25596cf72a2
#
_cell.length_a   1.000
_cell.length_b   1.000
_cell.length_c   1.000
_cell.angle_alpha   90.00
_cell.angle_beta   90.00
_cell.angle_gamma   90.00
#
_symmetry.space_group_name_H-M   'P 1'
#
loop_
_entity.id
_entity.type
_entity.pdbx_description
1 polymer ?
#
loop_
_entity_poly.entity_id
_entity_poly.type
_entity_poly.pdbx_seq_one_letter_code
_entity_poly.pdbx_strand_id
1 'polypeptide(L)'
;GDNTVGPYLLGLIAVVMIGSAALIVSRLDDLRSEKRIDSLASRESVFLVNNLLLVALTAVIFWGTFFPLISELFTGNKASLAAPWFDRYTTPLAILLVLFTGIGPLLAWRRFSWASAKRVFVRPAIVAAAVGVVLLLVTDAAHKPWAFALFVFAAFALSGLAQEFWQGAAARRSISGGSFPAALLAVISRNRRRYGGYVVHIGIAVLLIGIAASSSFQTNRQVTLRPGESTVVDGRKVTYVRPTESVNSEAVTLGAELEVEKDGSEFALFPTRRYFRPTGVTTSTIGSYFQGEADSRIGLKAGLRSDFWTAVEPDISAVQRRVRAAEQGFKACVGGTPGTPPQCLALAAMMRRAAAEPRLRPAALAQIDALEAATTKRIAHSYLNDNAPATFKMIVNPLVSWMWIGGLIALAGALVALWPSRRKALRGAVAETEADALKEAKYREIRDAELDHAAGKLSDEDYALLDAELRTEAVEILDRLDEKREKVPQG
;
A
#
# COMPACT_ATOMS: atom_id res chain seq x y z
N GLY A 1 -15.49 -15.31 -17.91
CA GLY A 1 -15.42 -15.95 -16.60
C GLY A 1 -16.77 -15.95 -15.93
N ASP A 2 -17.19 -17.04 -15.33
CA ASP A 2 -18.49 -17.19 -14.69
C ASP A 2 -18.72 -16.13 -13.62
N ASN A 3 -19.73 -15.30 -13.83
CA ASN A 3 -20.14 -14.20 -12.93
C ASN A 3 -20.88 -14.68 -11.66
N THR A 4 -20.71 -15.92 -11.25
CA THR A 4 -21.46 -16.51 -10.14
C THR A 4 -21.02 -16.00 -8.76
N VAL A 5 -19.77 -15.58 -8.60
CA VAL A 5 -19.20 -15.15 -7.29
C VAL A 5 -19.67 -13.75 -6.88
N GLY A 6 -19.89 -12.84 -7.84
CA GLY A 6 -20.26 -11.44 -7.57
C GLY A 6 -21.53 -11.28 -6.74
N PRO A 7 -22.66 -11.89 -7.08
CA PRO A 7 -23.90 -11.80 -6.32
C PRO A 7 -23.79 -12.35 -4.90
N TYR A 8 -23.05 -13.45 -4.68
CA TYR A 8 -22.81 -14.00 -3.35
C TYR A 8 -21.97 -13.07 -2.47
N LEU A 9 -20.94 -12.45 -3.04
CA LEU A 9 -20.12 -11.47 -2.34
C LEU A 9 -20.94 -10.23 -1.96
N LEU A 10 -21.76 -9.73 -2.88
CA LEU A 10 -22.65 -8.59 -2.63
C LEU A 10 -23.68 -8.92 -1.53
N GLY A 11 -24.26 -10.14 -1.56
CA GLY A 11 -25.16 -10.64 -0.52
C GLY A 11 -24.49 -10.69 0.85
N LEU A 12 -23.28 -11.22 0.95
CA LEU A 12 -22.51 -11.25 2.19
C LEU A 12 -22.26 -9.84 2.74
N ILE A 13 -21.85 -8.91 1.89
CA ILE A 13 -21.62 -7.51 2.26
C ILE A 13 -22.90 -6.87 2.78
N ALA A 14 -24.03 -7.07 2.09
CA ALA A 14 -25.32 -6.55 2.51
C ALA A 14 -25.72 -7.08 3.91
N VAL A 15 -25.58 -8.39 4.15
CA VAL A 15 -25.87 -9.01 5.45
C VAL A 15 -24.99 -8.43 6.56
N VAL A 16 -23.67 -8.28 6.32
CA VAL A 16 -22.75 -7.71 7.29
C VAL A 16 -23.09 -6.24 7.58
N MET A 17 -23.35 -5.44 6.55
CA MET A 17 -23.70 -4.02 6.72
C MET A 17 -25.03 -3.83 7.45
N ILE A 18 -26.07 -4.55 7.04
CA ILE A 18 -27.39 -4.45 7.67
C ILE A 18 -27.31 -4.95 9.13
N GLY A 19 -26.64 -6.09 9.36
CA GLY A 19 -26.45 -6.64 10.71
C GLY A 19 -25.67 -5.68 11.61
N SER A 20 -24.60 -5.06 11.12
CA SER A 20 -23.82 -4.06 11.86
C SER A 20 -24.65 -2.81 12.16
N ALA A 21 -25.40 -2.31 11.19
CA ALA A 21 -26.29 -1.16 11.38
C ALA A 21 -27.39 -1.47 12.42
N ALA A 22 -28.01 -2.64 12.34
CA ALA A 22 -29.02 -3.08 13.31
C ALA A 22 -28.44 -3.17 14.73
N LEU A 23 -27.24 -3.73 14.89
CA LEU A 23 -26.55 -3.79 16.18
C LEU A 23 -26.23 -2.40 16.73
N ILE A 24 -25.77 -1.47 15.91
CA ILE A 24 -25.51 -0.09 16.32
C ILE A 24 -26.80 0.59 16.76
N VAL A 25 -27.87 0.46 15.96
CA VAL A 25 -29.18 1.07 16.29
C VAL A 25 -29.77 0.46 17.57
N SER A 26 -29.65 -0.85 17.78
CA SER A 26 -30.16 -1.51 19.00
C SER A 26 -29.39 -1.12 20.26
N ARG A 27 -28.18 -0.56 20.14
CA ARG A 27 -27.33 -0.14 21.26
C ARG A 27 -27.05 1.37 21.29
N LEU A 28 -27.87 2.16 20.61
CA LEU A 28 -27.66 3.62 20.55
C LEU A 28 -27.63 4.26 21.94
N ASP A 29 -28.44 3.79 22.89
CA ASP A 29 -28.47 4.34 24.23
C ASP A 29 -27.19 4.00 25.03
N ASP A 30 -26.64 2.80 24.84
CA ASP A 30 -25.36 2.38 25.44
C ASP A 30 -24.16 3.12 24.80
N LEU A 31 -24.28 3.52 23.53
CA LEU A 31 -23.25 4.22 22.77
C LEU A 31 -23.29 5.73 22.95
N ARG A 32 -24.35 6.30 23.55
CA ARG A 32 -24.43 7.74 23.82
C ARG A 32 -23.38 8.15 24.83
N SER A 33 -22.58 9.16 24.44
CA SER A 33 -21.62 9.75 25.37
C SER A 33 -22.34 10.47 26.49
N GLU A 34 -22.04 10.13 27.73
CA GLU A 34 -22.53 10.84 28.94
C GLU A 34 -21.94 12.25 29.03
N LYS A 35 -20.77 12.46 28.46
CA LYS A 35 -20.05 13.74 28.49
C LYS A 35 -20.12 14.45 27.12
N ARG A 36 -20.44 15.73 27.15
CA ARG A 36 -20.39 16.61 25.97
C ARG A 36 -18.93 17.01 25.70
N ILE A 37 -18.63 17.32 24.43
CA ILE A 37 -17.34 17.90 24.04
C ILE A 37 -17.27 19.32 24.61
N ASP A 38 -16.35 19.56 25.53
CA ASP A 38 -16.23 20.85 26.23
C ASP A 38 -15.66 21.97 25.32
N SER A 39 -14.81 21.60 24.34
CA SER A 39 -14.21 22.55 23.41
C SER A 39 -13.97 21.91 22.03
N LEU A 40 -14.36 22.63 20.96
CA LEU A 40 -14.05 22.24 19.58
C LEU A 40 -12.54 22.25 19.29
N ALA A 41 -11.76 22.99 20.07
CA ALA A 41 -10.30 23.04 19.97
C ALA A 41 -9.61 22.09 20.96
N SER A 42 -10.24 20.94 21.27
CA SER A 42 -9.70 19.93 22.15
C SER A 42 -9.14 18.74 21.35
N ARG A 43 -8.30 17.93 22.01
CA ARG A 43 -7.82 16.67 21.45
C ARG A 43 -8.96 15.71 21.13
N GLU A 44 -10.06 15.74 21.90
CA GLU A 44 -11.25 14.94 21.67
C GLU A 44 -11.92 15.27 20.33
N SER A 45 -12.05 16.57 20.04
CA SER A 45 -12.60 17.04 18.75
C SER A 45 -11.73 16.62 17.57
N VAL A 46 -10.40 16.66 17.70
CA VAL A 46 -9.48 16.18 16.67
C VAL A 46 -9.63 14.70 16.45
N PHE A 47 -9.81 13.88 17.49
CA PHE A 47 -10.11 12.46 17.35
C PHE A 47 -11.43 12.22 16.61
N LEU A 48 -12.48 12.98 16.93
CA LEU A 48 -13.77 12.87 16.24
C LEU A 48 -13.63 13.18 14.75
N VAL A 49 -12.98 14.31 14.40
CA VAL A 49 -12.75 14.70 13.01
C VAL A 49 -11.89 13.67 12.29
N ASN A 50 -10.84 13.17 12.93
CA ASN A 50 -9.98 12.13 12.36
C ASN A 50 -10.76 10.84 12.07
N ASN A 51 -11.62 10.39 12.99
CA ASN A 51 -12.47 9.22 12.77
C ASN A 51 -13.48 9.47 11.64
N LEU A 52 -14.06 10.66 11.55
CA LEU A 52 -14.97 11.03 10.47
C LEU A 52 -14.25 11.02 9.11
N LEU A 53 -13.02 11.53 9.03
CA LEU A 53 -12.19 11.47 7.82
C LEU A 53 -11.88 10.03 7.42
N LEU A 54 -11.56 9.16 8.37
CA LEU A 54 -11.31 7.73 8.11
C LEU A 54 -12.58 7.02 7.61
N VAL A 55 -13.74 7.31 8.21
CA VAL A 55 -15.02 6.76 7.74
C VAL A 55 -15.36 7.28 6.34
N ALA A 56 -15.16 8.57 6.07
CA ALA A 56 -15.36 9.14 4.75
C ALA A 56 -14.43 8.51 3.70
N LEU A 57 -13.14 8.33 4.04
CA LEU A 57 -12.17 7.65 3.17
C LEU A 57 -12.59 6.20 2.90
N THR A 58 -13.00 5.47 3.94
CA THR A 58 -13.51 4.10 3.81
C THR A 58 -14.74 4.04 2.91
N ALA A 59 -15.69 4.98 3.07
CA ALA A 59 -16.90 5.05 2.25
C ALA A 59 -16.57 5.31 0.78
N VAL A 60 -15.63 6.21 0.48
CA VAL A 60 -15.18 6.49 -0.90
C VAL A 60 -14.53 5.25 -1.53
N ILE A 61 -13.60 4.60 -0.81
CA ILE A 61 -12.92 3.39 -1.31
C ILE A 61 -13.93 2.25 -1.50
N PHE A 62 -14.81 2.03 -0.53
CA PHE A 62 -15.86 1.02 -0.60
C PHE A 62 -16.74 1.24 -1.83
N TRP A 63 -17.30 2.45 -1.99
CA TRP A 63 -18.14 2.80 -3.13
C TRP A 63 -17.43 2.57 -4.46
N GLY A 64 -16.19 3.08 -4.59
CA GLY A 64 -15.42 2.94 -5.83
C GLY A 64 -15.07 1.51 -6.18
N THR A 65 -14.77 0.68 -5.18
CA THR A 65 -14.40 -0.73 -5.38
C THR A 65 -15.61 -1.58 -5.75
N PHE A 66 -16.76 -1.34 -5.12
CA PHE A 66 -17.97 -2.12 -5.37
C PHE A 66 -18.86 -1.56 -6.48
N PHE A 67 -18.54 -0.39 -7.01
CA PHE A 67 -19.31 0.26 -8.07
C PHE A 67 -19.56 -0.64 -9.30
N PRO A 68 -18.60 -1.45 -9.80
CA PRO A 68 -18.86 -2.35 -10.91
C PRO A 68 -19.99 -3.36 -10.64
N LEU A 69 -20.06 -3.90 -9.43
CA LEU A 69 -21.11 -4.84 -9.02
C LEU A 69 -22.45 -4.14 -8.85
N ILE A 70 -22.44 -2.95 -8.27
CA ILE A 70 -23.65 -2.12 -8.12
C ILE A 70 -24.18 -1.69 -9.48
N SER A 71 -23.31 -1.23 -10.39
CA SER A 71 -23.69 -0.85 -11.75
C SER A 71 -24.30 -2.02 -12.51
N GLU A 72 -23.69 -3.21 -12.45
CA GLU A 72 -24.20 -4.40 -13.11
C GLU A 72 -25.59 -4.79 -12.57
N LEU A 73 -25.80 -4.68 -11.25
CA LEU A 73 -27.09 -5.00 -10.62
C LEU A 73 -28.23 -4.09 -11.09
N PHE A 74 -27.97 -2.78 -11.26
CA PHE A 74 -29.02 -1.81 -11.60
C PHE A 74 -29.16 -1.55 -13.10
N THR A 75 -28.08 -1.66 -13.88
CA THR A 75 -28.06 -1.31 -15.31
C THR A 75 -27.83 -2.49 -16.24
N GLY A 76 -27.49 -3.65 -15.70
CA GLY A 76 -27.07 -4.82 -16.49
C GLY A 76 -25.68 -4.69 -17.13
N ASN A 77 -25.02 -3.55 -16.98
CA ASN A 77 -23.70 -3.28 -17.54
C ASN A 77 -22.64 -3.04 -16.47
N LYS A 78 -21.45 -3.61 -16.63
CA LYS A 78 -20.31 -3.35 -15.76
C LYS A 78 -19.66 -2.02 -16.12
N ALA A 79 -19.78 -1.04 -15.23
CA ALA A 79 -19.02 0.19 -15.30
C ALA A 79 -17.99 0.21 -14.17
N SER A 80 -16.74 0.60 -14.46
CA SER A 80 -15.66 0.71 -13.47
C SER A 80 -15.25 2.17 -13.27
N LEU A 81 -14.95 2.53 -12.03
CA LEU A 81 -14.37 3.83 -11.70
C LEU A 81 -12.85 3.73 -11.82
N ALA A 82 -12.27 4.62 -12.63
CA ALA A 82 -10.84 4.65 -12.87
C ALA A 82 -10.08 5.47 -11.80
N ALA A 83 -8.73 5.38 -11.79
CA ALA A 83 -7.87 6.09 -10.86
C ALA A 83 -8.21 7.60 -10.68
N PRO A 84 -8.55 8.39 -11.72
CA PRO A 84 -8.88 9.81 -11.53
C PRO A 84 -10.08 10.06 -10.62
N TRP A 85 -11.04 9.12 -10.56
CA TRP A 85 -12.16 9.23 -9.65
C TRP A 85 -11.70 9.06 -8.19
N PHE A 86 -10.90 8.02 -7.92
CA PHE A 86 -10.34 7.81 -6.57
C PHE A 86 -9.49 9.00 -6.14
N ASP A 87 -8.59 9.46 -6.99
CA ASP A 87 -7.68 10.57 -6.69
C ASP A 87 -8.46 11.84 -6.32
N ARG A 88 -9.57 12.12 -7.01
CA ARG A 88 -10.40 13.30 -6.75
C ARG A 88 -10.96 13.35 -5.34
N TYR A 89 -11.36 12.21 -4.78
CA TYR A 89 -12.02 12.15 -3.47
C TYR A 89 -11.09 11.73 -2.34
N THR A 90 -10.16 10.80 -2.59
CA THR A 90 -9.26 10.32 -1.54
C THR A 90 -8.14 11.30 -1.22
N THR A 91 -7.61 12.02 -2.22
CA THR A 91 -6.47 12.94 -2.02
C THR A 91 -6.79 14.06 -1.02
N PRO A 92 -7.90 14.82 -1.11
CA PRO A 92 -8.23 15.84 -0.13
C PRO A 92 -8.40 15.28 1.29
N LEU A 93 -9.05 14.12 1.41
CA LEU A 93 -9.25 13.44 2.70
C LEU A 93 -7.93 13.00 3.31
N ALA A 94 -7.02 12.43 2.50
CA ALA A 94 -5.70 12.02 2.96
C ALA A 94 -4.84 13.22 3.42
N ILE A 95 -4.88 14.33 2.71
CA ILE A 95 -4.16 15.56 3.10
C ILE A 95 -4.67 16.10 4.43
N LEU A 96 -5.99 16.15 4.63
CA LEU A 96 -6.59 16.55 5.91
C LEU A 96 -6.20 15.56 7.02
N LEU A 97 -6.19 14.26 6.75
CA LEU A 97 -5.79 13.24 7.70
C LEU A 97 -4.34 13.46 8.18
N VAL A 98 -3.42 13.78 7.25
CA VAL A 98 -2.02 14.11 7.59
C VAL A 98 -1.94 15.34 8.47
N LEU A 99 -2.69 16.39 8.15
CA LEU A 99 -2.75 17.60 8.96
C LEU A 99 -3.24 17.32 10.39
N PHE A 100 -4.34 16.59 10.53
CA PHE A 100 -4.88 16.23 11.85
C PHE A 100 -3.99 15.25 12.61
N THR A 101 -3.26 14.37 11.90
CA THR A 101 -2.22 13.54 12.48
C THR A 101 -1.11 14.36 13.15
N GLY A 102 -0.77 15.52 12.59
CA GLY A 102 0.19 16.47 13.19
C GLY A 102 -0.39 17.30 14.33
N ILE A 103 -1.66 17.73 14.20
CA ILE A 103 -2.32 18.57 15.20
C ILE A 103 -2.64 17.79 16.49
N GLY A 104 -3.20 16.59 16.37
CA GLY A 104 -3.70 15.81 17.50
C GLY A 104 -2.70 15.60 18.64
N PRO A 105 -1.46 15.15 18.38
CA PRO A 105 -0.42 14.98 19.41
C PRO A 105 -0.04 16.26 20.13
N LEU A 106 -0.17 17.41 19.47
CA LEU A 106 0.25 18.71 20.02
C LEU A 106 -0.80 19.32 20.95
N LEU A 107 -2.06 18.90 20.84
CA LEU A 107 -3.14 19.43 21.70
C LEU A 107 -3.14 18.73 23.06
N ALA A 108 -3.43 19.53 24.10
CA ALA A 108 -3.69 19.03 25.43
C ALA A 108 -5.09 18.38 25.50
N TRP A 109 -5.28 17.53 26.50
CA TRP A 109 -6.56 16.89 26.78
C TRP A 109 -7.53 17.88 27.43
N ARG A 110 -8.78 17.98 26.95
CA ARG A 110 -9.91 18.79 27.44
C ARG A 110 -9.76 20.31 27.38
N ARG A 111 -8.59 20.90 27.63
CA ARG A 111 -8.42 22.35 27.74
C ARG A 111 -7.48 22.88 26.67
N PHE A 112 -7.85 24.02 26.09
CA PHE A 112 -7.10 24.71 25.06
C PHE A 112 -6.99 26.20 25.43
N SER A 113 -5.76 26.68 25.50
CA SER A 113 -5.50 28.13 25.58
C SER A 113 -4.68 28.59 24.38
N TRP A 114 -5.00 29.76 23.84
CA TRP A 114 -4.25 30.35 22.72
C TRP A 114 -2.76 30.54 23.02
N ALA A 115 -2.41 30.88 24.27
CA ALA A 115 -1.03 31.06 24.69
C ALA A 115 -0.25 29.74 24.62
N SER A 116 -0.86 28.63 25.05
CA SER A 116 -0.27 27.28 24.97
C SER A 116 -0.21 26.79 23.53
N ALA A 117 -1.27 27.03 22.74
CA ALA A 117 -1.28 26.70 21.31
C ALA A 117 -0.12 27.36 20.57
N LYS A 118 0.09 28.66 20.72
CA LYS A 118 1.20 29.36 20.06
C LYS A 118 2.56 28.71 20.37
N ARG A 119 2.81 28.30 21.61
CA ARG A 119 4.08 27.65 21.97
C ARG A 119 4.31 26.31 21.26
N VAL A 120 3.25 25.54 21.08
CA VAL A 120 3.37 24.16 20.51
C VAL A 120 3.32 24.17 18.99
N PHE A 121 2.55 25.07 18.37
CA PHE A 121 2.34 25.08 16.90
C PHE A 121 3.34 25.94 16.13
N VAL A 122 3.90 27.00 16.71
CA VAL A 122 4.78 27.94 15.98
C VAL A 122 6.03 27.25 15.43
N ARG A 123 6.71 26.43 16.23
CA ARG A 123 7.92 25.74 15.77
C ARG A 123 7.64 24.78 14.61
N PRO A 124 6.68 23.84 14.72
CA PRO A 124 6.30 22.99 13.58
C PRO A 124 5.85 23.78 12.35
N ALA A 125 5.11 24.88 12.53
CA ALA A 125 4.67 25.73 11.42
C ALA A 125 5.85 26.40 10.70
N ILE A 126 6.86 26.89 11.44
CA ILE A 126 8.08 27.44 10.84
C ILE A 126 8.83 26.39 10.04
N VAL A 127 9.00 25.18 10.58
CA VAL A 127 9.67 24.08 9.86
C VAL A 127 8.87 23.73 8.59
N ALA A 128 7.56 23.59 8.69
CA ALA A 128 6.70 23.31 7.54
C ALA A 128 6.79 24.40 6.46
N ALA A 129 6.78 25.69 6.88
CA ALA A 129 6.95 26.80 5.96
C ALA A 129 8.33 26.80 5.30
N ALA A 130 9.41 26.54 6.05
CA ALA A 130 10.75 26.44 5.50
C ALA A 130 10.86 25.30 4.48
N VAL A 131 10.31 24.12 4.80
CA VAL A 131 10.24 22.99 3.84
C VAL A 131 9.43 23.38 2.62
N GLY A 132 8.29 24.06 2.78
CA GLY A 132 7.48 24.54 1.67
C GLY A 132 8.26 25.47 0.75
N VAL A 133 8.99 26.44 1.31
CA VAL A 133 9.85 27.34 0.51
C VAL A 133 10.92 26.58 -0.24
N VAL A 134 11.62 25.64 0.42
CA VAL A 134 12.66 24.81 -0.24
C VAL A 134 12.04 23.99 -1.38
N LEU A 135 10.88 23.37 -1.17
CA LEU A 135 10.20 22.59 -2.22
C LEU A 135 9.84 23.45 -3.44
N LEU A 136 9.37 24.67 -3.24
CA LEU A 136 9.04 25.60 -4.32
C LEU A 136 10.29 26.06 -5.10
N LEU A 137 11.45 26.13 -4.45
CA LEU A 137 12.70 26.57 -5.07
C LEU A 137 13.45 25.44 -5.80
N VAL A 138 13.30 24.18 -5.32
CA VAL A 138 14.13 23.05 -5.77
C VAL A 138 13.36 22.06 -6.65
N THR A 139 12.02 22.10 -6.60
CA THR A 139 11.17 21.15 -7.32
C THR A 139 10.04 21.83 -8.08
N ASP A 140 9.37 21.08 -8.96
CA ASP A 140 8.16 21.50 -9.67
C ASP A 140 6.89 21.49 -8.79
N ALA A 141 7.03 21.62 -7.47
CA ALA A 141 5.92 21.52 -6.51
C ALA A 141 4.84 22.58 -6.73
N ALA A 142 5.19 23.74 -7.29
CA ALA A 142 4.22 24.78 -7.67
C ALA A 142 3.14 24.29 -8.63
N HIS A 143 3.47 23.36 -9.52
CA HIS A 143 2.54 22.75 -10.49
C HIS A 143 1.82 21.50 -9.94
N LYS A 144 2.09 21.11 -8.68
CA LYS A 144 1.57 19.92 -8.01
C LYS A 144 0.96 20.27 -6.64
N PRO A 145 -0.13 21.07 -6.58
CA PRO A 145 -0.62 21.68 -5.34
C PRO A 145 -0.99 20.64 -4.26
N TRP A 146 -1.53 19.51 -4.65
CA TRP A 146 -1.89 18.44 -3.71
C TRP A 146 -0.67 17.77 -3.06
N ALA A 147 0.35 17.46 -3.85
CA ALA A 147 1.60 16.91 -3.34
C ALA A 147 2.33 17.95 -2.47
N PHE A 148 2.36 19.21 -2.88
CA PHE A 148 2.92 20.30 -2.10
C PHE A 148 2.25 20.43 -0.73
N ALA A 149 0.93 20.46 -0.68
CA ALA A 149 0.17 20.55 0.57
C ALA A 149 0.47 19.35 1.48
N LEU A 150 0.51 18.13 0.91
CA LEU A 150 0.83 16.93 1.67
C LEU A 150 2.24 16.98 2.27
N PHE A 151 3.25 17.39 1.51
CA PHE A 151 4.62 17.51 2.02
C PHE A 151 4.76 18.56 3.12
N VAL A 152 4.11 19.71 2.97
CA VAL A 152 4.10 20.76 3.99
C VAL A 152 3.43 20.26 5.28
N PHE A 153 2.29 19.59 5.17
CA PHE A 153 1.58 19.05 6.34
C PHE A 153 2.31 17.85 6.95
N ALA A 154 2.98 17.03 6.15
CA ALA A 154 3.83 15.96 6.65
C ALA A 154 5.05 16.54 7.41
N ALA A 155 5.67 17.59 6.90
CA ALA A 155 6.76 18.29 7.59
C ALA A 155 6.29 18.90 8.92
N PHE A 156 5.09 19.48 8.94
CA PHE A 156 4.44 19.95 10.15
C PHE A 156 4.24 18.82 11.16
N ALA A 157 3.65 17.69 10.72
CA ALA A 157 3.39 16.54 11.57
C ALA A 157 4.69 15.94 12.13
N LEU A 158 5.69 15.70 11.27
CA LEU A 158 6.97 15.12 11.68
C LEU A 158 7.73 16.02 12.65
N SER A 159 7.77 17.32 12.41
CA SER A 159 8.44 18.27 13.32
C SER A 159 7.69 18.42 14.64
N GLY A 160 6.35 18.39 14.64
CA GLY A 160 5.54 18.37 15.85
C GLY A 160 5.77 17.09 16.67
N LEU A 161 5.79 15.94 16.04
CA LEU A 161 6.10 14.67 16.71
C LEU A 161 7.53 14.65 17.27
N ALA A 162 8.51 15.15 16.52
CA ALA A 162 9.89 15.29 17.00
C ALA A 162 9.95 16.22 18.23
N GLN A 163 9.19 17.32 18.24
CA GLN A 163 9.08 18.21 19.38
C GLN A 163 8.51 17.49 20.62
N GLU A 164 7.50 16.62 20.44
CA GLU A 164 6.93 15.81 21.53
C GLU A 164 7.95 14.86 22.15
N PHE A 165 8.72 14.17 21.32
CA PHE A 165 9.81 13.31 21.81
C PHE A 165 10.89 14.10 22.55
N TRP A 166 11.26 15.26 22.00
CA TRP A 166 12.27 16.13 22.62
C TRP A 166 11.80 16.65 23.97
N GLN A 167 10.59 17.21 24.05
CA GLN A 167 10.04 17.78 25.30
C GLN A 167 9.87 16.70 26.35
N GLY A 168 9.35 15.51 26.00
CA GLY A 168 9.21 14.38 26.90
C GLY A 168 10.56 13.91 27.47
N ALA A 169 11.58 13.79 26.62
CA ALA A 169 12.92 13.41 27.04
C ALA A 169 13.59 14.49 27.91
N ALA A 170 13.44 15.76 27.54
CA ALA A 170 13.97 16.90 28.32
C ALA A 170 13.32 17.00 29.70
N ALA A 171 12.00 16.90 29.81
CA ALA A 171 11.27 16.87 31.07
C ALA A 171 11.71 15.67 31.94
N ARG A 172 11.89 14.49 31.35
CA ARG A 172 12.41 13.34 32.10
C ARG A 172 13.81 13.53 32.59
N ARG A 173 14.69 14.13 31.78
CA ARG A 173 16.07 14.39 32.12
C ARG A 173 16.20 15.40 33.29
N SER A 174 15.34 16.44 33.32
CA SER A 174 15.35 17.43 34.43
C SER A 174 14.99 16.80 35.77
N ILE A 175 14.14 15.74 35.78
CA ILE A 175 13.69 15.06 37.00
C ILE A 175 14.68 13.98 37.44
N SER A 176 15.22 13.18 36.53
CA SER A 176 16.00 11.98 36.88
C SER A 176 17.49 12.08 36.57
N GLY A 177 17.96 13.17 35.95
CA GLY A 177 19.34 13.30 35.48
C GLY A 177 19.64 12.32 34.31
N GLY A 178 20.91 12.19 33.99
CA GLY A 178 21.38 11.21 33.00
C GLY A 178 21.48 11.75 31.56
N SER A 179 21.81 10.85 30.64
CA SER A 179 21.96 11.20 29.22
C SER A 179 20.61 11.33 28.53
N PHE A 180 20.56 12.18 27.49
CA PHE A 180 19.34 12.39 26.69
C PHE A 180 18.79 11.09 26.06
N PRO A 181 19.62 10.19 25.44
CA PRO A 181 19.14 8.92 24.91
C PRO A 181 18.52 8.01 25.96
N ALA A 182 19.11 7.95 27.16
CA ALA A 182 18.56 7.16 28.28
C ALA A 182 17.21 7.72 28.75
N ALA A 183 17.07 9.04 28.83
CA ALA A 183 15.82 9.71 29.16
C ALA A 183 14.74 9.42 28.09
N LEU A 184 15.09 9.48 26.80
CA LEU A 184 14.20 9.17 25.68
C LEU A 184 13.68 7.72 25.74
N LEU A 185 14.58 6.76 25.92
CA LEU A 185 14.20 5.34 26.07
C LEU A 185 13.32 5.11 27.31
N ALA A 186 13.63 5.79 28.42
CA ALA A 186 12.82 5.71 29.63
C ALA A 186 11.40 6.28 29.45
N VAL A 187 11.26 7.37 28.72
CA VAL A 187 9.95 7.98 28.39
C VAL A 187 9.14 7.03 27.51
N ILE A 188 9.73 6.49 26.44
CA ILE A 188 9.08 5.53 25.53
C ILE A 188 8.65 4.27 26.31
N SER A 189 9.55 3.67 27.08
CA SER A 189 9.27 2.44 27.82
C SER A 189 8.18 2.59 28.89
N ARG A 190 8.07 3.78 29.50
CA ARG A 190 7.08 4.07 30.54
C ARG A 190 5.71 4.41 29.95
N ASN A 191 5.65 5.06 28.77
CA ASN A 191 4.43 5.52 28.11
C ASN A 191 4.31 4.92 26.69
N ARG A 192 4.47 3.62 26.55
CA ARG A 192 4.55 2.89 25.26
C ARG A 192 3.39 3.17 24.33
N ARG A 193 2.16 3.24 24.84
CA ARG A 193 0.97 3.52 24.02
C ARG A 193 1.03 4.89 23.36
N ARG A 194 1.42 5.93 24.12
CA ARG A 194 1.53 7.31 23.59
C ARG A 194 2.66 7.40 22.56
N TYR A 195 3.88 7.03 22.96
CA TYR A 195 5.06 7.18 22.10
C TYR A 195 5.11 6.15 20.97
N GLY A 196 4.59 4.94 21.18
CA GLY A 196 4.36 3.98 20.10
C GLY A 196 3.37 4.50 19.06
N GLY A 197 2.29 5.14 19.50
CA GLY A 197 1.36 5.84 18.61
C GLY A 197 2.04 6.95 17.81
N TYR A 198 2.94 7.73 18.43
CA TYR A 198 3.71 8.76 17.72
C TYR A 198 4.62 8.16 16.65
N VAL A 199 5.25 7.02 16.91
CA VAL A 199 6.06 6.29 15.92
C VAL A 199 5.18 5.79 14.77
N VAL A 200 3.96 5.31 15.04
CA VAL A 200 2.99 4.96 13.98
C VAL A 200 2.70 6.17 13.09
N HIS A 201 2.43 7.32 13.68
CA HIS A 201 2.15 8.54 12.91
C HIS A 201 3.36 9.00 12.08
N ILE A 202 4.58 8.89 12.59
CA ILE A 202 5.80 9.12 11.81
C ILE A 202 5.86 8.18 10.61
N GLY A 203 5.62 6.89 10.83
CA GLY A 203 5.62 5.89 9.76
C GLY A 203 4.58 6.19 8.68
N ILE A 204 3.36 6.55 9.07
CA ILE A 204 2.29 6.94 8.13
C ILE A 204 2.68 8.21 7.36
N ALA A 205 3.23 9.23 8.00
CA ALA A 205 3.66 10.45 7.32
C ALA A 205 4.75 10.16 6.29
N VAL A 206 5.75 9.34 6.63
CA VAL A 206 6.82 8.90 5.72
C VAL A 206 6.25 8.09 4.54
N LEU A 207 5.32 7.18 4.80
CA LEU A 207 4.63 6.39 3.77
C LEU A 207 3.88 7.30 2.79
N LEU A 208 3.12 8.27 3.30
CA LEU A 208 2.35 9.20 2.46
C LEU A 208 3.24 10.17 1.68
N ILE A 209 4.40 10.58 2.22
CA ILE A 209 5.43 11.29 1.45
C ILE A 209 5.89 10.43 0.27
N GLY A 210 6.17 9.14 0.49
CA GLY A 210 6.54 8.21 -0.58
C GLY A 210 5.47 8.08 -1.65
N ILE A 211 4.21 7.95 -1.28
CA ILE A 211 3.07 7.89 -2.21
C ILE A 211 2.97 9.19 -3.03
N ALA A 212 2.98 10.35 -2.37
CA ALA A 212 2.83 11.64 -3.05
C ALA A 212 4.00 11.92 -3.99
N ALA A 213 5.23 11.59 -3.58
CA ALA A 213 6.40 11.76 -4.42
C ALA A 213 6.34 10.84 -5.66
N SER A 214 6.07 9.54 -5.45
CA SER A 214 6.07 8.56 -6.53
C SER A 214 4.94 8.78 -7.53
N SER A 215 3.77 9.24 -7.08
CA SER A 215 2.63 9.50 -7.97
C SER A 215 2.72 10.84 -8.70
N SER A 216 3.21 11.90 -8.01
CA SER A 216 3.18 13.26 -8.56
C SER A 216 4.43 13.64 -9.35
N PHE A 217 5.59 13.03 -9.04
CA PHE A 217 6.88 13.38 -9.64
C PHE A 217 7.51 12.21 -10.42
N GLN A 218 6.71 11.25 -10.85
CA GLN A 218 7.19 10.18 -11.73
C GLN A 218 7.54 10.71 -13.11
N THR A 219 8.65 10.23 -13.67
CA THR A 219 8.99 10.42 -15.08
C THR A 219 8.60 9.16 -15.85
N ASN A 220 7.76 9.31 -16.87
CA ASN A 220 7.31 8.22 -17.72
C ASN A 220 7.74 8.50 -19.16
N ARG A 221 8.44 7.55 -19.80
CA ARG A 221 8.85 7.61 -21.19
C ARG A 221 8.54 6.30 -21.89
N GLN A 222 7.90 6.41 -23.03
CA GLN A 222 7.70 5.28 -23.94
C GLN A 222 8.50 5.52 -25.21
N VAL A 223 9.30 4.53 -25.63
CA VAL A 223 10.17 4.64 -26.79
C VAL A 223 10.34 3.28 -27.44
N THR A 224 10.44 3.26 -28.76
CA THR A 224 10.78 2.06 -29.52
C THR A 224 12.25 2.13 -29.90
N LEU A 225 13.01 1.09 -29.56
CA LEU A 225 14.44 0.97 -29.83
C LEU A 225 14.73 -0.32 -30.59
N ARG A 226 15.78 -0.29 -31.39
CA ARG A 226 16.41 -1.47 -31.97
C ARG A 226 17.62 -1.89 -31.14
N PRO A 227 18.07 -3.16 -31.22
CA PRO A 227 19.32 -3.57 -30.60
C PRO A 227 20.49 -2.64 -31.00
N GLY A 228 21.24 -2.16 -30.00
CA GLY A 228 22.31 -1.16 -30.13
C GLY A 228 21.86 0.30 -29.97
N GLU A 229 20.57 0.60 -30.03
CA GLU A 229 20.09 1.98 -29.84
C GLU A 229 19.93 2.33 -28.35
N SER A 230 20.06 3.62 -28.04
CA SER A 230 20.00 4.16 -26.68
C SER A 230 19.01 5.31 -26.56
N THR A 231 18.51 5.51 -25.37
CA THR A 231 17.69 6.68 -24.99
C THR A 231 18.09 7.19 -23.61
N VAL A 232 17.68 8.42 -23.27
CA VAL A 232 17.93 9.00 -21.94
C VAL A 232 16.61 9.24 -21.22
N VAL A 233 16.48 8.74 -19.98
CA VAL A 233 15.31 8.91 -19.10
C VAL A 233 15.76 9.34 -17.72
N ASP A 234 15.41 10.54 -17.30
CA ASP A 234 15.79 11.11 -16.00
C ASP A 234 17.30 10.99 -15.72
N GLY A 235 18.11 11.42 -16.70
CA GLY A 235 19.58 11.37 -16.62
C GLY A 235 20.19 9.96 -16.70
N ARG A 236 19.39 8.92 -16.93
CA ARG A 236 19.84 7.55 -17.17
C ARG A 236 19.94 7.29 -18.67
N LYS A 237 21.11 6.89 -19.15
CA LYS A 237 21.27 6.36 -20.50
C LYS A 237 20.86 4.88 -20.48
N VAL A 238 19.89 4.52 -21.29
CA VAL A 238 19.36 3.16 -21.41
C VAL A 238 19.66 2.67 -22.82
N THR A 239 20.42 1.60 -22.93
CA THR A 239 20.81 0.97 -24.20
C THR A 239 20.10 -0.36 -24.34
N TYR A 240 19.42 -0.60 -25.45
CA TYR A 240 18.91 -1.92 -25.80
C TYR A 240 20.03 -2.76 -26.38
N VAL A 241 20.61 -3.68 -25.59
CA VAL A 241 21.79 -4.47 -25.98
C VAL A 241 21.41 -5.55 -26.98
N ARG A 242 20.46 -6.43 -26.60
CA ARG A 242 20.03 -7.56 -27.43
C ARG A 242 18.66 -8.10 -27.01
N PRO A 243 17.93 -8.77 -27.93
CA PRO A 243 16.74 -9.52 -27.56
C PRO A 243 17.09 -10.72 -26.69
N THR A 244 16.10 -11.16 -25.88
CA THR A 244 16.21 -12.37 -25.07
C THR A 244 14.99 -13.27 -25.30
N GLU A 245 15.16 -14.59 -25.19
CA GLU A 245 14.09 -15.55 -25.32
C GLU A 245 14.23 -16.70 -24.32
N SER A 246 13.10 -17.30 -23.96
CA SER A 246 13.03 -18.54 -23.21
C SER A 246 11.71 -19.23 -23.52
N VAL A 247 11.77 -20.56 -23.71
CA VAL A 247 10.59 -21.37 -23.97
C VAL A 247 10.53 -22.51 -22.97
N ASN A 248 9.41 -22.62 -22.28
CA ASN A 248 9.12 -23.76 -21.40
C ASN A 248 7.76 -24.38 -21.80
N SER A 249 7.29 -25.36 -21.03
CA SER A 249 6.02 -26.08 -21.31
C SER A 249 4.78 -25.18 -21.20
N GLU A 250 4.86 -24.05 -20.48
CA GLU A 250 3.73 -23.19 -20.17
C GLU A 250 3.69 -21.94 -21.03
N ALA A 251 4.85 -21.37 -21.36
CA ALA A 251 4.94 -20.09 -22.01
C ALA A 251 6.15 -19.94 -22.95
N VAL A 252 5.96 -19.09 -23.96
CA VAL A 252 7.04 -18.48 -24.73
C VAL A 252 7.30 -17.10 -24.12
N THR A 253 8.55 -16.87 -23.69
CA THR A 253 8.99 -15.62 -23.10
C THR A 253 9.92 -14.92 -24.07
N LEU A 254 9.56 -13.69 -24.47
CA LEU A 254 10.39 -12.82 -25.32
C LEU A 254 10.69 -11.54 -24.53
N GLY A 255 11.91 -11.04 -24.65
CA GLY A 255 12.32 -9.90 -23.87
C GLY A 255 13.51 -9.15 -24.45
N ALA A 256 14.14 -8.36 -23.60
CA ALA A 256 15.28 -7.54 -23.94
C ALA A 256 16.28 -7.51 -22.79
N GLU A 257 17.56 -7.45 -23.13
CA GLU A 257 18.63 -7.02 -22.22
C GLU A 257 18.84 -5.53 -22.41
N LEU A 258 18.65 -4.78 -21.31
CA LEU A 258 18.91 -3.35 -21.26
C LEU A 258 20.10 -3.08 -20.35
N GLU A 259 21.02 -2.27 -20.82
CA GLU A 259 22.10 -1.70 -20.03
C GLU A 259 21.74 -0.27 -19.65
N VAL A 260 21.82 0.03 -18.35
CA VAL A 260 21.45 1.33 -17.80
C VAL A 260 22.63 1.95 -17.09
N GLU A 261 23.04 3.12 -17.56
CA GLU A 261 24.17 3.91 -17.04
C GLU A 261 23.63 5.18 -16.39
N LYS A 262 24.07 5.46 -15.15
CA LYS A 262 23.81 6.70 -14.43
C LYS A 262 24.93 7.00 -13.44
N ASP A 263 25.48 8.23 -13.50
CA ASP A 263 26.47 8.75 -12.54
C ASP A 263 27.66 7.79 -12.34
N GLY A 264 28.13 7.14 -13.41
CA GLY A 264 29.24 6.17 -13.39
C GLY A 264 28.88 4.78 -12.82
N SER A 265 27.61 4.55 -12.51
CA SER A 265 27.09 3.24 -12.13
C SER A 265 26.36 2.59 -13.30
N GLU A 266 26.64 1.32 -13.54
CA GLU A 266 26.05 0.54 -14.61
C GLU A 266 25.35 -0.68 -14.06
N PHE A 267 24.20 -1.05 -14.64
CA PHE A 267 23.46 -2.26 -14.30
C PHE A 267 22.61 -2.73 -15.48
N ALA A 268 22.35 -4.04 -15.52
CA ALA A 268 21.49 -4.65 -16.54
C ALA A 268 20.07 -4.88 -16.01
N LEU A 269 19.08 -4.75 -16.91
CA LEU A 269 17.68 -5.12 -16.67
C LEU A 269 17.19 -6.05 -17.78
N PHE A 270 16.31 -6.97 -17.41
CA PHE A 270 15.77 -8.00 -18.30
C PHE A 270 14.23 -7.98 -18.30
N PRO A 271 13.59 -6.95 -18.84
CA PRO A 271 12.16 -6.95 -19.01
C PRO A 271 11.74 -7.99 -20.03
N THR A 272 10.64 -8.70 -19.76
CA THR A 272 10.15 -9.75 -20.63
C THR A 272 8.64 -9.71 -20.78
N ARG A 273 8.14 -10.25 -21.90
CA ARG A 273 6.71 -10.52 -22.12
C ARG A 273 6.52 -12.00 -22.33
N ARG A 274 5.64 -12.61 -21.53
CA ARG A 274 5.34 -14.03 -21.57
C ARG A 274 4.01 -14.25 -22.27
N TYR A 275 4.00 -15.17 -23.20
CA TYR A 275 2.82 -15.58 -23.96
C TYR A 275 2.45 -16.98 -23.49
N PHE A 276 1.31 -17.13 -22.85
CA PHE A 276 0.85 -18.38 -22.28
C PHE A 276 0.03 -19.18 -23.27
N ARG A 277 0.13 -20.50 -23.16
CA ARG A 277 -0.80 -21.40 -23.84
C ARG A 277 -2.19 -21.22 -23.23
N PRO A 278 -3.27 -21.08 -24.04
CA PRO A 278 -4.62 -21.01 -23.51
C PRO A 278 -4.97 -22.27 -22.72
N THR A 279 -5.57 -22.11 -21.55
CA THR A 279 -6.06 -23.22 -20.73
C THR A 279 -7.30 -23.87 -21.38
N GLY A 280 -7.37 -25.20 -21.37
CA GLY A 280 -8.50 -25.96 -21.91
C GLY A 280 -8.45 -26.30 -23.40
N VAL A 281 -7.38 -25.90 -24.11
CA VAL A 281 -7.15 -26.32 -25.50
C VAL A 281 -6.52 -27.70 -25.51
N THR A 282 -7.29 -28.71 -25.85
CA THR A 282 -6.85 -30.12 -25.91
C THR A 282 -5.93 -30.43 -27.11
N THR A 283 -5.97 -29.61 -28.14
CA THR A 283 -5.07 -29.66 -29.31
C THR A 283 -4.30 -28.35 -29.39
N SER A 284 -3.09 -28.33 -28.87
CA SER A 284 -2.21 -27.18 -29.00
C SER A 284 -1.67 -27.10 -30.41
N THR A 285 -1.94 -25.99 -31.07
CA THR A 285 -1.26 -25.63 -32.31
C THR A 285 -0.05 -24.75 -32.00
N ILE A 286 0.92 -24.70 -32.89
CA ILE A 286 2.12 -23.86 -32.78
C ILE A 286 1.73 -22.41 -32.47
N GLY A 287 0.62 -21.91 -33.01
CA GLY A 287 0.09 -20.57 -32.80
C GLY A 287 -0.61 -20.34 -31.47
N SER A 288 -0.98 -21.37 -30.75
CA SER A 288 -1.80 -21.24 -29.53
C SER A 288 -1.12 -20.41 -28.43
N TYR A 289 0.20 -20.45 -28.33
CA TYR A 289 0.96 -19.60 -27.38
C TYR A 289 0.74 -18.10 -27.59
N PHE A 290 0.60 -17.66 -28.84
CA PHE A 290 0.48 -16.24 -29.20
C PHE A 290 -0.98 -15.76 -29.27
N GLN A 291 -1.94 -16.64 -28.97
CA GLN A 291 -3.39 -16.32 -28.90
C GLN A 291 -3.90 -16.20 -27.48
N GLY A 292 -3.14 -16.67 -26.48
CA GLY A 292 -3.48 -16.56 -25.08
C GLY A 292 -3.16 -15.19 -24.49
N GLU A 293 -3.39 -15.06 -23.20
CA GLU A 293 -3.05 -13.85 -22.45
C GLU A 293 -1.54 -13.67 -22.39
N ALA A 294 -1.09 -12.43 -22.51
CA ALA A 294 0.30 -12.08 -22.37
C ALA A 294 0.51 -11.33 -21.05
N ASP A 295 1.51 -11.77 -20.28
CA ASP A 295 1.94 -11.16 -19.03
C ASP A 295 3.30 -10.46 -19.20
N SER A 296 3.49 -9.32 -18.56
CA SER A 296 4.73 -8.56 -18.59
C SER A 296 5.49 -8.72 -17.28
N ARG A 297 6.73 -9.21 -17.36
CA ARG A 297 7.68 -9.12 -16.26
C ARG A 297 8.55 -7.89 -16.43
N ILE A 298 8.49 -7.00 -15.45
CA ILE A 298 9.25 -5.77 -15.45
C ILE A 298 10.73 -6.01 -15.08
N GLY A 299 11.63 -5.25 -15.69
CA GLY A 299 12.98 -5.05 -15.17
C GLY A 299 12.92 -3.95 -14.10
N LEU A 300 13.39 -4.21 -12.89
CA LEU A 300 13.32 -3.28 -11.77
C LEU A 300 14.68 -3.10 -11.10
N LYS A 301 15.08 -1.85 -10.91
CA LYS A 301 16.15 -1.44 -10.00
C LYS A 301 15.57 -0.55 -8.93
N ALA A 302 15.39 -1.11 -7.74
CA ALA A 302 14.95 -0.36 -6.57
C ALA A 302 16.09 0.48 -5.97
N GLY A 303 15.76 1.66 -5.43
CA GLY A 303 16.70 2.57 -4.80
C GLY A 303 16.04 3.44 -3.72
N LEU A 304 16.83 4.01 -2.82
CA LEU A 304 16.31 4.88 -1.75
C LEU A 304 15.78 6.23 -2.27
N ARG A 305 16.33 6.73 -3.37
CA ARG A 305 15.92 8.02 -3.96
C ARG A 305 14.91 7.86 -5.07
N SER A 306 15.05 6.82 -5.88
CA SER A 306 14.12 6.52 -6.97
C SER A 306 14.26 5.08 -7.39
N ASP A 307 13.14 4.49 -7.78
CA ASP A 307 13.09 3.21 -8.47
C ASP A 307 13.05 3.45 -9.97
N PHE A 308 13.77 2.63 -10.71
CA PHE A 308 13.68 2.59 -12.16
C PHE A 308 13.11 1.25 -12.59
N TRP A 309 11.99 1.26 -13.30
CA TRP A 309 11.43 0.06 -13.85
C TRP A 309 11.10 0.21 -15.34
N THR A 310 11.14 -0.90 -16.04
CA THR A 310 10.84 -0.94 -17.46
C THR A 310 10.02 -2.18 -17.79
N ALA A 311 9.03 -2.00 -18.65
CA ALA A 311 8.31 -3.07 -19.33
C ALA A 311 8.68 -3.03 -20.80
N VAL A 312 8.63 -4.21 -21.45
CA VAL A 312 8.92 -4.37 -22.88
C VAL A 312 7.71 -4.91 -23.63
N GLU A 313 7.46 -4.37 -24.80
CA GLU A 313 6.59 -4.92 -25.82
C GLU A 313 7.40 -5.22 -27.06
N PRO A 314 7.83 -6.50 -27.24
CA PRO A 314 8.60 -6.90 -28.41
C PRO A 314 7.76 -6.82 -29.68
N ASP A 315 8.35 -6.42 -30.79
CA ASP A 315 7.71 -6.60 -32.10
C ASP A 315 7.81 -8.08 -32.51
N ILE A 316 6.68 -8.77 -32.37
CA ILE A 316 6.57 -10.19 -32.72
C ILE A 316 6.02 -10.46 -34.13
N SER A 317 5.95 -9.46 -34.97
CA SER A 317 5.37 -9.57 -36.32
C SER A 317 6.04 -10.65 -37.15
N ALA A 318 7.37 -10.75 -37.09
CA ALA A 318 8.14 -11.78 -37.77
C ALA A 318 7.88 -13.17 -37.20
N VAL A 319 7.83 -13.28 -35.86
CA VAL A 319 7.51 -14.52 -35.14
C VAL A 319 6.12 -15.00 -35.54
N GLN A 320 5.11 -14.11 -35.54
CA GLN A 320 3.74 -14.45 -35.93
C GLN A 320 3.63 -14.88 -37.40
N ARG A 321 4.39 -14.27 -38.32
CA ARG A 321 4.43 -14.75 -39.72
C ARG A 321 4.98 -16.18 -39.84
N ARG A 322 6.07 -16.47 -39.09
CA ARG A 322 6.65 -17.83 -39.06
C ARG A 322 5.72 -18.85 -38.44
N VAL A 323 5.00 -18.47 -37.38
CA VAL A 323 3.96 -19.29 -36.76
C VAL A 323 2.88 -19.64 -37.75
N ARG A 324 2.31 -18.64 -38.45
CA ARG A 324 1.28 -18.88 -39.48
C ARG A 324 1.78 -19.79 -40.61
N ALA A 325 3.01 -19.58 -41.08
CA ALA A 325 3.60 -20.43 -42.09
C ALA A 325 3.80 -21.87 -41.60
N ALA A 326 4.26 -22.04 -40.35
CA ALA A 326 4.42 -23.38 -39.76
C ALA A 326 3.08 -24.09 -39.55
N GLU A 327 2.04 -23.39 -39.13
CA GLU A 327 0.67 -23.94 -39.01
C GLU A 327 0.10 -24.38 -40.34
N GLN A 328 0.27 -23.55 -41.39
CA GLN A 328 -0.16 -23.92 -42.74
C GLN A 328 0.59 -25.16 -43.27
N GLY A 329 1.91 -25.18 -43.08
CA GLY A 329 2.73 -26.34 -43.44
C GLY A 329 2.32 -27.57 -42.67
N PHE A 330 2.03 -27.46 -41.37
CA PHE A 330 1.58 -28.59 -40.55
C PHE A 330 0.21 -29.12 -40.99
N LYS A 331 -0.75 -28.24 -41.26
CA LYS A 331 -2.06 -28.63 -41.80
C LYS A 331 -1.93 -29.35 -43.14
N ALA A 332 -1.07 -28.87 -44.04
CA ALA A 332 -0.79 -29.51 -45.31
C ALA A 332 -0.13 -30.91 -45.10
N CYS A 333 0.79 -31.05 -44.15
CA CYS A 333 1.40 -32.32 -43.77
C CYS A 333 0.38 -33.35 -43.27
N VAL A 334 -0.50 -32.97 -42.36
CA VAL A 334 -1.52 -33.85 -41.76
C VAL A 334 -2.62 -34.19 -42.76
N GLY A 335 -3.01 -33.26 -43.62
CA GLY A 335 -4.03 -33.42 -44.62
C GLY A 335 -3.63 -34.36 -45.81
N GLY A 336 -2.35 -34.63 -45.99
CA GLY A 336 -1.83 -35.59 -46.99
C GLY A 336 -2.18 -35.19 -48.43
N THR A 337 -2.20 -33.88 -48.76
CA THR A 337 -2.49 -33.39 -50.09
C THR A 337 -1.45 -33.76 -51.11
N PRO A 338 -1.80 -33.87 -52.44
CA PRO A 338 -0.81 -34.12 -53.49
C PRO A 338 0.30 -33.05 -53.47
N GLY A 339 1.56 -33.50 -53.49
CA GLY A 339 2.73 -32.62 -53.39
C GLY A 339 3.29 -32.43 -51.96
N THR A 340 2.74 -33.13 -50.99
CA THR A 340 3.26 -33.13 -49.59
C THR A 340 4.67 -33.68 -49.55
N PRO A 341 5.64 -32.99 -48.86
CA PRO A 341 7.01 -33.48 -48.74
C PRO A 341 7.09 -34.87 -48.13
N PRO A 342 8.08 -35.71 -48.53
CA PRO A 342 8.21 -37.10 -48.03
C PRO A 342 8.20 -37.22 -46.51
N GLN A 343 8.75 -36.24 -45.82
CA GLN A 343 8.75 -36.15 -44.34
C GLN A 343 7.35 -36.05 -43.73
N CYS A 344 6.42 -35.40 -44.44
CA CYS A 344 5.03 -35.27 -44.02
C CYS A 344 4.20 -36.51 -44.27
N LEU A 345 4.59 -37.35 -45.27
CA LEU A 345 3.89 -38.59 -45.56
C LEU A 345 3.94 -39.58 -44.40
N ALA A 346 5.05 -39.64 -43.66
CA ALA A 346 5.18 -40.43 -42.46
C ALA A 346 4.21 -39.97 -41.35
N LEU A 347 4.13 -38.67 -41.13
CA LEU A 347 3.20 -38.07 -40.14
C LEU A 347 1.74 -38.32 -40.54
N ALA A 348 1.37 -38.11 -41.80
CA ALA A 348 0.05 -38.40 -42.33
C ALA A 348 -0.33 -39.89 -42.25
N ALA A 349 0.62 -40.78 -42.54
CA ALA A 349 0.42 -42.21 -42.38
C ALA A 349 0.23 -42.65 -40.93
N MET A 350 1.00 -42.05 -39.99
CA MET A 350 0.86 -42.26 -38.56
C MET A 350 -0.53 -41.79 -38.07
N MET A 351 -0.96 -40.62 -38.47
CA MET A 351 -2.27 -40.09 -38.11
C MET A 351 -3.43 -40.96 -38.64
N ARG A 352 -3.33 -41.44 -39.87
CA ARG A 352 -4.33 -42.37 -40.43
C ARG A 352 -4.38 -43.71 -39.65
N ARG A 353 -3.24 -44.25 -39.26
CA ARG A 353 -3.18 -45.44 -38.40
C ARG A 353 -3.77 -45.21 -37.03
N ALA A 354 -3.43 -44.08 -36.40
CA ALA A 354 -4.00 -43.69 -35.10
C ALA A 354 -5.52 -43.42 -35.14
N ALA A 355 -6.05 -42.99 -36.30
CA ALA A 355 -7.50 -42.87 -36.52
C ALA A 355 -8.19 -44.24 -36.64
N ALA A 356 -7.51 -45.22 -37.27
CA ALA A 356 -8.04 -46.58 -37.43
C ALA A 356 -7.87 -47.44 -36.16
N GLU A 357 -6.81 -47.19 -35.36
CA GLU A 357 -6.50 -47.95 -34.16
C GLU A 357 -6.44 -47.02 -32.94
N PRO A 358 -7.48 -46.98 -32.11
CA PRO A 358 -7.54 -46.09 -30.92
C PRO A 358 -6.38 -46.26 -29.94
N ARG A 359 -5.77 -47.42 -29.88
CA ARG A 359 -4.60 -47.73 -29.00
C ARG A 359 -3.34 -46.95 -29.39
N LEU A 360 -3.19 -46.56 -30.67
CA LEU A 360 -2.05 -45.80 -31.16
C LEU A 360 -2.22 -44.27 -30.99
N ARG A 361 -3.41 -43.83 -30.67
CA ARG A 361 -3.77 -42.40 -30.55
C ARG A 361 -2.91 -41.63 -29.54
N PRO A 362 -2.66 -42.14 -28.31
CA PRO A 362 -1.82 -41.43 -27.36
C PRO A 362 -0.38 -41.22 -27.84
N ALA A 363 0.23 -42.24 -28.45
CA ALA A 363 1.59 -42.17 -28.98
C ALA A 363 1.71 -41.21 -30.17
N ALA A 364 0.70 -41.18 -31.05
CA ALA A 364 0.64 -40.25 -32.18
C ALA A 364 0.49 -38.81 -31.72
N LEU A 365 -0.38 -38.53 -30.74
CA LEU A 365 -0.53 -37.22 -30.14
C LEU A 365 0.75 -36.75 -29.45
N ALA A 366 1.42 -37.59 -28.69
CA ALA A 366 2.71 -37.28 -28.05
C ALA A 366 3.79 -36.87 -29.06
N GLN A 367 3.85 -37.53 -30.23
CA GLN A 367 4.80 -37.17 -31.30
C GLN A 367 4.43 -35.81 -31.93
N ILE A 368 3.18 -35.54 -32.11
CA ILE A 368 2.69 -34.24 -32.61
C ILE A 368 3.08 -33.14 -31.62
N ASP A 369 2.77 -33.31 -30.34
CA ASP A 369 3.10 -32.34 -29.28
C ASP A 369 4.62 -32.08 -29.22
N ALA A 370 5.43 -33.10 -29.36
CA ALA A 370 6.90 -32.97 -29.39
C ALA A 370 7.37 -32.15 -30.63
N LEU A 371 6.77 -32.41 -31.80
CA LEU A 371 7.09 -31.69 -33.03
C LEU A 371 6.67 -30.21 -32.95
N GLU A 372 5.48 -29.96 -32.43
CA GLU A 372 4.97 -28.60 -32.19
C GLU A 372 5.84 -27.83 -31.19
N ALA A 373 6.22 -28.45 -30.07
CA ALA A 373 7.12 -27.87 -29.08
C ALA A 373 8.49 -27.52 -29.68
N ALA A 374 9.08 -28.45 -30.45
CA ALA A 374 10.34 -28.22 -31.13
C ALA A 374 10.26 -27.09 -32.16
N THR A 375 9.14 -26.99 -32.88
CA THR A 375 8.92 -25.97 -33.89
C THR A 375 8.69 -24.61 -33.21
N THR A 376 7.89 -24.54 -32.14
CA THR A 376 7.70 -23.36 -31.33
C THR A 376 9.01 -22.82 -30.78
N LYS A 377 9.84 -23.70 -30.22
CA LYS A 377 11.18 -23.34 -29.72
C LYS A 377 12.06 -22.75 -30.81
N ARG A 378 12.08 -23.36 -32.01
CA ARG A 378 12.85 -22.86 -33.15
C ARG A 378 12.37 -21.50 -33.63
N ILE A 379 11.06 -21.27 -33.67
CA ILE A 379 10.48 -20.01 -34.08
C ILE A 379 10.78 -18.95 -33.01
N ALA A 380 10.64 -19.24 -31.73
CA ALA A 380 10.99 -18.32 -30.65
C ALA A 380 12.48 -17.97 -30.68
N HIS A 381 13.37 -18.96 -30.88
CA HIS A 381 14.81 -18.75 -30.99
C HIS A 381 15.19 -17.83 -32.17
N SER A 382 14.44 -17.88 -33.27
CA SER A 382 14.67 -16.99 -34.40
C SER A 382 14.47 -15.51 -34.09
N TYR A 383 13.73 -15.17 -33.01
CA TYR A 383 13.57 -13.80 -32.53
C TYR A 383 14.89 -13.13 -32.16
N LEU A 384 15.85 -13.90 -31.64
CA LEU A 384 17.18 -13.40 -31.28
C LEU A 384 17.95 -12.78 -32.46
N ASN A 385 17.69 -13.27 -33.68
CA ASN A 385 18.39 -12.89 -34.91
C ASN A 385 17.59 -11.87 -35.77
N ASP A 386 16.37 -11.55 -35.38
CA ASP A 386 15.48 -10.71 -36.19
C ASP A 386 15.84 -9.22 -36.14
N ASN A 387 16.74 -8.80 -35.22
CA ASN A 387 17.03 -7.39 -34.96
C ASN A 387 15.74 -6.56 -34.80
N ALA A 388 14.70 -7.20 -34.23
CA ALA A 388 13.37 -6.64 -34.14
C ALA A 388 13.36 -5.46 -33.16
N PRO A 389 12.64 -4.37 -33.48
CA PRO A 389 12.45 -3.29 -32.53
C PRO A 389 11.61 -3.76 -31.36
N ALA A 390 11.78 -3.13 -30.22
CA ALA A 390 10.92 -3.34 -29.06
C ALA A 390 10.51 -1.99 -28.47
N THR A 391 9.26 -1.92 -28.04
CA THR A 391 8.75 -0.71 -27.38
C THR A 391 8.93 -0.87 -25.86
N PHE A 392 9.65 0.08 -25.28
CA PHE A 392 9.92 0.10 -23.85
C PHE A 392 9.07 1.18 -23.18
N LYS A 393 8.37 0.81 -22.13
CA LYS A 393 7.78 1.75 -21.18
C LYS A 393 8.70 1.83 -19.97
N MET A 394 9.31 2.99 -19.77
CA MET A 394 10.31 3.25 -18.73
C MET A 394 9.73 4.24 -17.74
N ILE A 395 9.76 3.92 -16.46
CA ILE A 395 9.25 4.78 -15.40
C ILE A 395 10.31 4.94 -14.31
N VAL A 396 10.53 6.20 -13.92
CA VAL A 396 11.34 6.56 -12.75
C VAL A 396 10.38 7.08 -11.70
N ASN A 397 10.28 6.35 -10.59
CA ASN A 397 9.41 6.71 -9.48
C ASN A 397 10.26 7.16 -8.29
N PRO A 398 10.20 8.44 -7.88
CA PRO A 398 10.92 8.89 -6.69
C PRO A 398 10.30 8.34 -5.41
N LEU A 399 11.15 8.04 -4.43
CA LEU A 399 10.81 7.70 -3.05
C LEU A 399 9.85 6.50 -2.84
N VAL A 400 9.73 5.58 -3.79
CA VAL A 400 8.88 4.37 -3.63
C VAL A 400 9.31 3.55 -2.42
N SER A 401 10.62 3.40 -2.19
CA SER A 401 11.16 2.68 -1.03
C SER A 401 10.74 3.29 0.32
N TRP A 402 10.38 4.59 0.34
CA TRP A 402 9.92 5.26 1.55
C TRP A 402 8.53 4.79 1.99
N MET A 403 7.71 4.27 1.07
CA MET A 403 6.43 3.64 1.43
C MET A 403 6.67 2.39 2.31
N TRP A 404 7.65 1.56 1.94
CA TRP A 404 8.03 0.39 2.71
C TRP A 404 8.68 0.75 4.04
N ILE A 405 9.59 1.72 4.04
CA ILE A 405 10.22 2.25 5.25
C ILE A 405 9.17 2.82 6.20
N GLY A 406 8.24 3.64 5.71
CA GLY A 406 7.14 4.19 6.48
C GLY A 406 6.24 3.11 7.07
N GLY A 407 5.90 2.09 6.29
CA GLY A 407 5.15 0.93 6.74
C GLY A 407 5.85 0.15 7.85
N LEU A 408 7.16 -0.09 7.72
CA LEU A 408 7.96 -0.75 8.75
C LEU A 408 8.07 0.07 10.04
N ILE A 409 8.25 1.39 9.93
CA ILE A 409 8.24 2.30 11.08
C ILE A 409 6.88 2.25 11.79
N ALA A 410 5.78 2.30 11.03
CA ALA A 410 4.43 2.22 11.60
C ALA A 410 4.19 0.88 12.30
N LEU A 411 4.61 -0.23 11.70
CA LEU A 411 4.54 -1.56 12.31
C LEU A 411 5.34 -1.62 13.62
N ALA A 412 6.58 -1.10 13.62
CA ALA A 412 7.41 -1.05 14.83
C ALA A 412 6.74 -0.21 15.93
N GLY A 413 6.14 0.93 15.57
CA GLY A 413 5.37 1.77 16.49
C GLY A 413 4.18 1.04 17.10
N ALA A 414 3.43 0.30 16.28
CA ALA A 414 2.30 -0.51 16.71
C ALA A 414 2.74 -1.62 17.68
N LEU A 415 3.83 -2.32 17.37
CA LEU A 415 4.39 -3.34 18.25
C LEU A 415 4.80 -2.75 19.61
N VAL A 416 5.44 -1.57 19.63
CA VAL A 416 5.77 -0.86 20.86
C VAL A 416 4.53 -0.47 21.65
N ALA A 417 3.48 0.04 20.97
CA ALA A 417 2.23 0.46 21.61
C ALA A 417 1.45 -0.72 22.22
N LEU A 418 1.46 -1.87 21.55
CA LEU A 418 0.74 -3.08 21.95
C LEU A 418 1.54 -3.95 22.93
N TRP A 419 2.85 -3.74 23.05
CA TRP A 419 3.71 -4.57 23.90
C TRP A 419 3.22 -4.61 25.35
N PRO A 420 2.98 -5.80 25.93
CA PRO A 420 2.40 -5.93 27.26
C PRO A 420 3.34 -5.31 28.32
N SER A 421 2.78 -4.54 29.24
CA SER A 421 3.54 -4.05 30.39
C SER A 421 3.77 -5.20 31.37
N ARG A 422 5.00 -5.37 31.89
CA ARG A 422 5.33 -6.39 32.86
C ARG A 422 4.37 -6.42 34.06
N ARG A 423 3.79 -5.28 34.45
CA ARG A 423 2.79 -5.19 35.52
C ARG A 423 1.44 -5.84 35.17
N LYS A 424 1.01 -5.83 33.90
CA LYS A 424 -0.22 -6.53 33.47
C LYS A 424 -0.05 -8.04 33.41
N ALA A 425 1.13 -8.54 33.05
CA ALA A 425 1.42 -9.96 33.02
C ALA A 425 1.38 -10.61 34.43
N LEU A 426 1.73 -9.86 35.46
CA LEU A 426 1.64 -10.32 36.87
C LEU A 426 0.25 -10.12 37.50
N ARG A 427 -0.59 -9.21 36.96
CA ARG A 427 -1.97 -8.96 37.45
C ARG A 427 -3.05 -9.75 36.71
N GLY A 428 -2.72 -10.43 35.63
CA GLY A 428 -3.69 -11.18 34.80
C GLY A 428 -4.33 -12.41 35.47
N ALA A 429 -4.10 -12.62 36.78
CA ALA A 429 -4.72 -13.70 37.54
C ALA A 429 -5.88 -13.24 38.44
N VAL A 430 -6.15 -11.95 38.56
CA VAL A 430 -7.27 -11.42 39.33
C VAL A 430 -8.22 -10.73 38.38
N ALA A 431 -9.48 -11.19 38.31
CA ALA A 431 -10.52 -10.55 37.52
C ALA A 431 -10.62 -9.06 37.90
N GLU A 432 -10.15 -8.17 37.01
CA GLU A 432 -10.36 -6.71 37.16
C GLU A 432 -11.86 -6.47 37.12
N THR A 433 -12.42 -6.00 38.19
CA THR A 433 -13.83 -5.53 38.20
C THR A 433 -13.89 -4.29 37.30
N GLU A 434 -15.04 -4.05 36.65
CA GLU A 434 -15.29 -2.87 35.81
C GLU A 434 -14.90 -1.55 36.52
N ALA A 435 -15.05 -1.55 37.80
CA ALA A 435 -14.72 -0.47 38.73
C ALA A 435 -13.19 -0.25 38.87
N ASP A 436 -12.38 -1.30 38.91
CA ASP A 436 -10.92 -1.18 38.94
C ASP A 436 -10.40 -0.65 37.60
N ALA A 437 -11.07 -0.98 36.50
CA ALA A 437 -10.75 -0.44 35.18
C ALA A 437 -11.02 1.07 35.09
N LEU A 438 -12.15 1.55 35.64
CA LEU A 438 -12.49 2.98 35.72
C LEU A 438 -11.47 3.77 36.56
N LYS A 439 -11.10 3.26 37.72
CA LYS A 439 -10.07 3.82 38.60
C LYS A 439 -8.72 3.97 37.89
N GLU A 440 -8.26 2.88 37.24
CA GLU A 440 -6.98 2.89 36.49
C GLU A 440 -7.03 3.88 35.30
N ALA A 441 -8.19 4.00 34.62
CA ALA A 441 -8.38 4.97 33.57
C ALA A 441 -8.25 6.40 34.09
N LYS A 442 -8.86 6.74 35.26
CA LYS A 442 -8.80 8.05 35.86
C LYS A 442 -7.38 8.43 36.32
N TYR A 443 -6.66 7.52 36.97
CA TYR A 443 -5.26 7.76 37.33
C TYR A 443 -4.36 7.95 36.08
N ARG A 444 -4.71 7.37 34.96
CA ARG A 444 -4.01 7.61 33.70
C ARG A 444 -4.25 9.01 33.18
N GLU A 445 -5.50 9.50 33.25
CA GLU A 445 -5.84 10.88 32.85
C GLU A 445 -5.07 11.91 33.69
N ILE A 446 -5.01 11.74 35.02
CA ILE A 446 -4.25 12.63 35.94
C ILE A 446 -2.77 12.63 35.51
N ARG A 447 -2.18 11.48 35.31
CA ARG A 447 -0.78 11.37 34.89
C ARG A 447 -0.50 11.98 33.52
N ASP A 448 -1.44 11.86 32.58
CA ASP A 448 -1.32 12.44 31.25
C ASP A 448 -1.43 13.98 31.32
N ALA A 449 -2.26 14.53 32.21
CA ALA A 449 -2.33 15.97 32.50
C ALA A 449 -1.03 16.51 33.11
N GLU A 450 -0.41 15.77 34.07
CA GLU A 450 0.90 16.11 34.64
C GLU A 450 1.99 16.14 33.55
N LEU A 451 1.99 15.16 32.65
CA LEU A 451 2.95 15.11 31.55
C LEU A 451 2.73 16.23 30.53
N ASP A 452 1.50 16.57 30.24
CA ASP A 452 1.16 17.66 29.31
C ASP A 452 1.52 19.04 29.91
N HIS A 453 1.39 19.22 31.22
CA HIS A 453 1.89 20.40 31.93
C HIS A 453 3.41 20.45 31.92
N ALA A 454 4.11 19.37 32.29
CA ALA A 454 5.57 19.28 32.25
C ALA A 454 6.14 19.48 30.85
N ALA A 455 5.39 19.11 29.80
CA ALA A 455 5.73 19.34 28.40
C ALA A 455 5.38 20.77 27.92
N GLY A 456 4.82 21.64 28.77
CA GLY A 456 4.46 23.02 28.44
C GLY A 456 3.21 23.18 27.58
N LYS A 457 2.36 22.15 27.46
CA LYS A 457 1.10 22.18 26.71
C LYS A 457 -0.04 22.84 27.49
N LEU A 458 0.00 22.74 28.80
CA LEU A 458 -0.92 23.39 29.72
C LEU A 458 -0.20 24.55 30.41
N SER A 459 -0.91 25.65 30.63
CA SER A 459 -0.47 26.71 31.53
C SER A 459 -0.59 26.24 32.99
N ASP A 460 0.12 26.89 33.92
CA ASP A 460 0.00 26.60 35.35
C ASP A 460 -1.45 26.71 35.84
N GLU A 461 -2.17 27.72 35.34
CA GLU A 461 -3.58 27.99 35.67
C GLU A 461 -4.50 26.89 35.08
N ASP A 462 -4.35 26.55 33.79
CA ASP A 462 -5.15 25.50 33.16
C ASP A 462 -4.87 24.11 33.80
N TYR A 463 -3.61 23.85 34.17
CA TYR A 463 -3.24 22.61 34.86
C TYR A 463 -3.85 22.53 36.25
N ALA A 464 -3.78 23.60 37.06
CA ALA A 464 -4.34 23.60 38.39
C ALA A 464 -5.85 23.32 38.40
N LEU A 465 -6.58 23.94 37.45
CA LEU A 465 -8.01 23.73 37.29
C LEU A 465 -8.33 22.28 36.82
N LEU A 466 -7.57 21.75 35.86
CA LEU A 466 -7.79 20.40 35.34
C LEU A 466 -7.42 19.33 36.38
N ASP A 467 -6.31 19.51 37.12
CA ASP A 467 -5.87 18.57 38.17
C ASP A 467 -6.89 18.51 39.30
N ALA A 468 -7.46 19.67 39.74
CA ALA A 468 -8.51 19.71 40.74
C ALA A 468 -9.78 18.95 40.27
N GLU A 469 -10.21 19.17 39.01
CA GLU A 469 -11.36 18.47 38.42
C GLU A 469 -11.13 16.97 38.35
N LEU A 470 -9.99 16.51 37.83
CA LEU A 470 -9.65 15.09 37.70
C LEU A 470 -9.54 14.38 39.03
N ARG A 471 -9.01 15.06 40.08
CA ARG A 471 -8.93 14.52 41.44
C ARG A 471 -10.32 14.41 42.09
N THR A 472 -11.20 15.36 41.87
CA THR A 472 -12.59 15.29 42.33
C THR A 472 -13.32 14.12 41.70
N GLU A 473 -13.23 13.94 40.37
CA GLU A 473 -13.80 12.79 39.69
C GLU A 473 -13.18 11.45 40.16
N ALA A 474 -11.87 11.43 40.52
CA ALA A 474 -11.23 10.24 41.08
C ALA A 474 -11.78 9.86 42.46
N VAL A 475 -12.04 10.86 43.33
CA VAL A 475 -12.66 10.65 44.64
C VAL A 475 -14.06 10.09 44.49
N GLU A 476 -14.89 10.67 43.63
CA GLU A 476 -16.27 10.14 43.37
C GLU A 476 -16.27 8.69 42.89
N ILE A 477 -15.27 8.28 42.06
CA ILE A 477 -15.15 6.90 41.63
C ILE A 477 -14.76 6.01 42.80
N LEU A 478 -13.87 6.44 43.69
CA LEU A 478 -13.47 5.70 44.88
C LEU A 478 -14.61 5.51 45.83
N ASP A 479 -15.40 6.56 46.13
CA ASP A 479 -16.56 6.53 47.00
C ASP A 479 -17.60 5.55 46.48
N ARG A 480 -17.92 5.56 45.18
CA ARG A 480 -18.83 4.57 44.55
C ARG A 480 -18.31 3.14 44.65
N LEU A 481 -17.00 2.95 44.64
CA LEU A 481 -16.35 1.65 44.76
C LEU A 481 -16.45 1.12 46.19
N ASP A 482 -16.26 1.97 47.16
CA ASP A 482 -16.35 1.60 48.58
C ASP A 482 -17.80 1.31 48.97
N GLU A 483 -18.80 2.08 48.50
CA GLU A 483 -20.21 1.77 48.68
C GLU A 483 -20.63 0.43 48.07
N LYS A 484 -20.11 0.06 46.90
CA LYS A 484 -20.37 -1.26 46.29
C LYS A 484 -19.73 -2.40 47.06
N ARG A 485 -18.54 -2.17 47.64
CA ARG A 485 -17.85 -3.19 48.48
C ARG A 485 -18.56 -3.42 49.80
N GLU A 486 -19.12 -2.39 50.42
CA GLU A 486 -19.91 -2.50 51.65
C GLU A 486 -21.26 -3.24 51.45
N LYS A 487 -21.84 -3.10 50.23
CA LYS A 487 -23.12 -3.75 49.88
C LYS A 487 -23.02 -5.22 49.46
N VAL A 488 -21.79 -5.77 49.32
CA VAL A 488 -21.57 -7.20 49.04
C VAL A 488 -21.52 -7.94 50.40
N PRO A 489 -22.52 -8.75 50.76
CA PRO A 489 -22.45 -9.52 52.00
C PRO A 489 -21.25 -10.44 51.98
N GLN A 490 -20.48 -10.43 53.05
CA GLN A 490 -19.45 -11.44 53.31
C GLN A 490 -20.18 -12.75 53.57
N GLY A 491 -20.37 -13.55 52.49
CA GLY A 491 -20.92 -14.91 52.59
C GLY A 491 -19.80 -15.96 52.63
#